data_cba11210243bc6ac61704e0b4cb3a7a1
#
_entry.id   cba11210243bc6ac61704e0b4cb3a7a1
#
_cell.length_a   1.000
_cell.length_b   1.000
_cell.length_c   1.000
_cell.angle_alpha   90.00
_cell.angle_beta   90.00
_cell.angle_gamma   90.00
#
_symmetry.space_group_name_H-M   'P 1'
#
loop_
_entity.id
_entity.type
_entity.pdbx_description
1 polymer ?
#
loop_
_entity_poly.entity_id
_entity_poly.type
_entity_poly.pdbx_seq_one_letter_code
_entity_poly.pdbx_strand_id
1 'polypeptide(L)'
;LKAGLGDAKKLKNIKKEQHKERVQAGKQGKVTLESTVLAEQTRQAQIARDRELNLQKKLEAEKKALAAQVKQIIELNSISFKGEQAFNFTDGTLVKRLYVNATIHQQLVKGLIAIAKLGEQYHLIPIQVADKVLQRLPEAIILQNKQDEAAPEDDPYADFKIPDDLMW
;
A
#
# COMPACT_ATOMS: atom_id res chain seq x y z
N LEU A 1 61.05 -24.79 -71.71
CA LEU A 1 60.32 -24.87 -70.45
C LEU A 1 59.65 -23.54 -70.13
N LYS A 2 58.37 -23.33 -70.59
CA LYS A 2 57.56 -22.18 -70.18
C LYS A 2 56.83 -22.57 -68.93
N ALA A 3 57.41 -22.27 -67.81
CA ALA A 3 56.73 -22.39 -66.49
C ALA A 3 55.90 -21.14 -66.27
N GLY A 4 54.56 -21.30 -66.24
CA GLY A 4 53.65 -20.72 -65.28
C GLY A 4 53.48 -19.19 -65.29
N LEU A 5 52.97 -18.61 -66.39
CA LEU A 5 52.14 -17.42 -66.23
C LEU A 5 50.76 -17.88 -65.73
N GLY A 6 50.68 -18.14 -64.46
CA GLY A 6 49.39 -18.36 -63.80
C GLY A 6 48.49 -17.18 -64.12
N ASP A 7 47.38 -17.49 -64.75
CA ASP A 7 46.38 -16.60 -65.30
C ASP A 7 46.11 -15.39 -64.36
N ALA A 8 46.66 -14.25 -64.76
CA ALA A 8 46.45 -12.98 -64.01
C ALA A 8 44.95 -12.68 -63.80
N LYS A 9 44.09 -13.24 -64.65
CA LYS A 9 42.66 -13.25 -64.57
C LYS A 9 42.14 -14.13 -63.39
N LYS A 10 42.75 -15.32 -63.17
CA LYS A 10 42.38 -16.20 -62.04
C LYS A 10 42.76 -15.59 -60.73
N LEU A 11 43.96 -15.00 -60.62
CA LEU A 11 44.36 -14.27 -59.41
C LEU A 11 43.46 -13.06 -59.07
N LYS A 12 43.05 -12.33 -60.12
CA LYS A 12 42.06 -11.23 -59.90
C LYS A 12 40.71 -11.72 -59.45
N ASN A 13 40.23 -12.82 -59.98
CA ASN A 13 38.96 -13.40 -59.61
C ASN A 13 39.00 -13.94 -58.15
N ILE A 14 40.07 -14.67 -57.81
CA ILE A 14 40.22 -15.13 -56.35
C ILE A 14 40.31 -13.97 -55.41
N LYS A 15 41.02 -12.90 -55.69
CA LYS A 15 41.06 -11.71 -54.85
C LYS A 15 39.67 -11.01 -54.72
N LYS A 16 38.90 -11.02 -55.78
CA LYS A 16 37.57 -10.44 -55.82
C LYS A 16 36.54 -11.28 -55.03
N GLU A 17 36.67 -12.59 -55.07
CA GLU A 17 35.88 -13.51 -54.28
C GLU A 17 36.23 -13.41 -52.81
N GLN A 18 37.51 -13.44 -52.48
CA GLN A 18 37.94 -13.23 -51.07
C GLN A 18 37.49 -11.87 -50.48
N HIS A 19 37.52 -10.82 -51.33
CA HIS A 19 37.02 -9.52 -50.91
C HIS A 19 35.51 -9.53 -50.72
N LYS A 20 34.73 -10.18 -51.59
CA LYS A 20 33.28 -10.35 -51.40
C LYS A 20 32.93 -11.15 -50.14
N GLU A 21 33.66 -12.26 -49.89
CA GLU A 21 33.48 -13.06 -48.71
C GLU A 21 33.78 -12.27 -47.40
N ARG A 22 34.87 -11.47 -47.41
CA ARG A 22 35.19 -10.58 -46.26
C ARG A 22 34.13 -9.51 -46.05
N VAL A 23 33.59 -8.92 -47.08
CA VAL A 23 32.52 -7.91 -46.99
C VAL A 23 31.21 -8.54 -46.56
N GLN A 24 30.87 -9.75 -47.02
CA GLN A 24 29.70 -10.49 -46.57
C GLN A 24 29.84 -10.95 -45.13
N ALA A 25 30.98 -11.48 -44.71
CA ALA A 25 31.25 -11.85 -43.32
C ALA A 25 31.21 -10.64 -42.38
N GLY A 26 31.75 -9.50 -42.83
CA GLY A 26 31.65 -8.23 -42.04
C GLY A 26 30.21 -7.71 -41.91
N LYS A 27 29.39 -7.85 -42.97
CA LYS A 27 27.97 -7.49 -42.91
C LYS A 27 27.16 -8.44 -42.05
N GLN A 28 27.39 -9.75 -42.15
CA GLN A 28 26.76 -10.76 -41.30
C GLN A 28 27.17 -10.57 -39.83
N GLY A 29 28.42 -10.27 -39.52
CA GLY A 29 28.89 -9.97 -38.18
C GLY A 29 28.24 -8.71 -37.58
N LYS A 30 28.05 -7.65 -38.38
CA LYS A 30 27.31 -6.46 -37.94
C LYS A 30 25.84 -6.75 -37.72
N VAL A 31 25.19 -7.47 -38.61
CA VAL A 31 23.77 -7.84 -38.49
C VAL A 31 23.54 -8.74 -37.27
N THR A 32 24.44 -9.70 -37.02
CA THR A 32 24.35 -10.54 -35.81
C THR A 32 24.60 -9.76 -34.54
N LEU A 33 25.54 -8.80 -34.51
CA LEU A 33 25.78 -7.93 -33.38
C LEU A 33 24.58 -7.01 -33.10
N GLU A 34 23.97 -6.41 -34.09
CA GLU A 34 22.80 -5.58 -33.97
C GLU A 34 21.58 -6.38 -33.50
N SER A 35 21.38 -7.58 -34.03
CA SER A 35 20.28 -8.45 -33.60
C SER A 35 20.44 -8.95 -32.15
N THR A 36 21.68 -9.23 -31.72
CA THR A 36 21.95 -9.61 -30.33
C THR A 36 21.74 -8.45 -29.37
N VAL A 37 22.15 -7.23 -29.71
CA VAL A 37 21.93 -6.02 -28.93
C VAL A 37 20.43 -5.71 -28.79
N LEU A 38 19.68 -5.82 -29.90
CA LEU A 38 18.23 -5.64 -29.90
C LEU A 38 17.52 -6.71 -29.05
N ALA A 39 17.94 -7.97 -29.15
CA ALA A 39 17.42 -9.06 -28.34
C ALA A 39 17.71 -8.85 -26.83
N GLU A 40 18.89 -8.33 -26.54
CA GLU A 40 19.27 -8.04 -25.14
C GLU A 40 18.50 -6.84 -24.56
N GLN A 41 18.31 -5.79 -25.36
CA GLN A 41 17.44 -4.65 -24.96
C GLN A 41 15.99 -5.07 -24.75
N THR A 42 15.43 -5.87 -25.63
CA THR A 42 14.05 -6.37 -25.46
C THR A 42 13.92 -7.26 -24.24
N ARG A 43 14.91 -8.12 -23.99
CA ARG A 43 14.95 -8.95 -22.78
C ARG A 43 15.07 -8.13 -21.51
N GLN A 44 15.92 -7.11 -21.50
CA GLN A 44 16.04 -6.20 -20.35
C GLN A 44 14.77 -5.42 -20.11
N ALA A 45 14.11 -4.91 -21.16
CA ALA A 45 12.83 -4.23 -21.07
C ALA A 45 11.73 -5.15 -20.53
N GLN A 46 11.73 -6.42 -20.93
CA GLN A 46 10.79 -7.41 -20.43
C GLN A 46 11.03 -7.73 -18.96
N ILE A 47 12.27 -7.93 -18.55
CA ILE A 47 12.65 -8.14 -17.15
C ILE A 47 12.25 -6.92 -16.27
N ALA A 48 12.43 -5.70 -16.77
CA ALA A 48 12.04 -4.50 -16.05
C ALA A 48 10.51 -4.44 -15.85
N ARG A 49 9.74 -4.71 -16.89
CA ARG A 49 8.26 -4.79 -16.80
C ARG A 49 7.78 -5.88 -15.84
N ASP A 50 8.40 -7.06 -15.91
CA ASP A 50 8.04 -8.18 -15.04
C ASP A 50 8.37 -7.87 -13.57
N ARG A 51 9.48 -7.19 -13.32
CA ARG A 51 9.82 -6.71 -11.95
C ARG A 51 8.81 -5.70 -11.42
N GLU A 52 8.41 -4.75 -12.26
CA GLU A 52 7.41 -3.75 -11.89
C GLU A 52 6.04 -4.38 -11.60
N LEU A 53 5.57 -5.27 -12.47
CA LEU A 53 4.33 -6.02 -12.27
C LEU A 53 4.38 -6.89 -11.01
N ASN A 54 5.51 -7.54 -10.74
CA ASN A 54 5.67 -8.35 -9.54
C ASN A 54 5.68 -7.48 -8.27
N LEU A 55 6.30 -6.31 -8.32
CA LEU A 55 6.27 -5.35 -7.22
C LEU A 55 4.84 -4.87 -6.94
N GLN A 56 4.09 -4.50 -7.97
CA GLN A 56 2.70 -4.08 -7.84
C GLN A 56 1.83 -5.20 -7.25
N LYS A 57 1.94 -6.41 -7.77
CA LYS A 57 1.22 -7.58 -7.24
C LYS A 57 1.58 -7.86 -5.77
N LYS A 58 2.85 -7.70 -5.41
CA LYS A 58 3.30 -7.88 -4.03
C LYS A 58 2.69 -6.84 -3.11
N LEU A 59 2.71 -5.56 -3.48
CA LEU A 59 2.10 -4.48 -2.72
C LEU A 59 0.58 -4.65 -2.56
N GLU A 60 -0.11 -5.08 -3.61
CA GLU A 60 -1.54 -5.38 -3.53
C GLU A 60 -1.83 -6.58 -2.62
N ALA A 61 -1.02 -7.63 -2.71
CA ALA A 61 -1.16 -8.81 -1.85
C ALA A 61 -0.91 -8.46 -0.37
N GLU A 62 0.10 -7.62 -0.08
CA GLU A 62 0.38 -7.13 1.27
C GLU A 62 -0.79 -6.30 1.83
N LYS A 63 -1.34 -5.37 1.03
CA LYS A 63 -2.53 -4.59 1.43
C LYS A 63 -3.74 -5.49 1.71
N LYS A 64 -4.00 -6.46 0.86
CA LYS A 64 -5.08 -7.44 1.07
C LYS A 64 -4.87 -8.29 2.31
N ALA A 65 -3.62 -8.73 2.55
CA ALA A 65 -3.27 -9.51 3.73
C ALA A 65 -3.45 -8.70 5.02
N LEU A 66 -3.01 -7.43 5.04
CA LEU A 66 -3.22 -6.53 6.17
C LEU A 66 -4.72 -6.29 6.45
N ALA A 67 -5.51 -6.02 5.40
CA ALA A 67 -6.95 -5.84 5.53
C ALA A 67 -7.64 -7.11 6.06
N ALA A 68 -7.24 -8.30 5.60
CA ALA A 68 -7.76 -9.57 6.09
C ALA A 68 -7.40 -9.82 7.57
N GLN A 69 -6.16 -9.49 7.98
CA GLN A 69 -5.74 -9.58 9.38
C GLN A 69 -6.54 -8.64 10.28
N VAL A 70 -6.71 -7.38 9.85
CA VAL A 70 -7.51 -6.39 10.59
C VAL A 70 -8.96 -6.86 10.70
N LYS A 71 -9.55 -7.35 9.62
CA LYS A 71 -10.90 -7.93 9.63
C LYS A 71 -11.02 -9.04 10.68
N GLN A 72 -10.11 -10.00 10.67
CA GLN A 72 -10.11 -11.11 11.62
C GLN A 72 -9.97 -10.62 13.07
N ILE A 73 -9.09 -9.64 13.33
CA ILE A 73 -8.91 -9.07 14.66
C ILE A 73 -10.20 -8.40 15.14
N ILE A 74 -10.87 -7.64 14.30
CA ILE A 74 -12.13 -6.96 14.63
C ILE A 74 -13.24 -7.98 14.89
N GLU A 75 -13.42 -8.98 14.02
CA GLU A 75 -14.46 -9.99 14.16
C GLU A 75 -14.31 -10.82 15.43
N LEU A 76 -13.08 -11.25 15.76
CA LEU A 76 -12.80 -12.04 16.97
C LEU A 76 -12.99 -11.25 18.27
N ASN A 77 -12.81 -9.94 18.26
CA ASN A 77 -12.90 -9.08 19.43
C ASN A 77 -14.14 -8.17 19.42
N SER A 78 -15.09 -8.42 18.52
CA SER A 78 -16.30 -7.65 18.39
C SER A 78 -17.24 -7.88 19.59
N ILE A 79 -17.64 -6.78 20.23
CA ILE A 79 -18.59 -6.77 21.33
C ILE A 79 -19.99 -6.59 20.75
N SER A 80 -20.94 -7.45 21.12
CA SER A 80 -22.34 -7.28 20.73
C SER A 80 -22.94 -6.07 21.43
N PHE A 81 -23.59 -5.18 20.67
CA PHE A 81 -24.04 -3.87 21.18
C PHE A 81 -25.56 -3.62 21.06
N LYS A 82 -26.35 -4.68 21.06
CA LYS A 82 -27.81 -4.52 21.02
C LYS A 82 -28.31 -3.83 22.28
N GLY A 83 -28.94 -2.66 22.13
CA GLY A 83 -29.47 -1.86 23.24
C GLY A 83 -30.44 -0.81 22.74
N GLU A 84 -30.96 -0.01 23.69
CA GLU A 84 -31.97 1.02 23.42
C GLU A 84 -31.42 2.45 23.46
N GLN A 85 -30.18 2.63 23.96
CA GLN A 85 -29.56 3.95 24.02
C GLN A 85 -28.87 4.31 22.72
N ALA A 86 -29.22 5.46 22.17
CA ALA A 86 -28.60 5.98 20.97
C ALA A 86 -27.27 6.65 21.29
N PHE A 87 -26.21 6.16 20.65
CA PHE A 87 -24.90 6.78 20.66
C PHE A 87 -24.60 7.36 19.26
N ASN A 88 -24.38 8.68 19.19
CA ASN A 88 -24.07 9.38 17.96
C ASN A 88 -22.54 9.50 17.81
N PHE A 89 -22.03 9.23 16.62
CA PHE A 89 -20.62 9.38 16.30
C PHE A 89 -20.45 9.88 14.87
N THR A 90 -19.29 10.46 14.55
CA THR A 90 -18.95 10.99 13.24
C THR A 90 -18.14 9.98 12.44
N ASP A 91 -18.58 9.64 11.23
CA ASP A 91 -17.82 8.89 10.24
C ASP A 91 -17.46 9.84 9.08
N GLY A 92 -16.27 10.44 9.14
CA GLY A 92 -15.85 11.51 8.23
C GLY A 92 -16.75 12.74 8.36
N THR A 93 -17.59 13.00 7.37
CA THR A 93 -18.52 14.14 7.35
C THR A 93 -19.95 13.77 7.79
N LEU A 94 -20.22 12.48 8.00
CA LEU A 94 -21.56 11.98 8.30
C LEU A 94 -21.70 11.63 9.79
N VAL A 95 -22.80 12.07 10.42
CA VAL A 95 -23.16 11.63 11.76
C VAL A 95 -23.96 10.35 11.64
N LYS A 96 -23.47 9.30 12.27
CA LYS A 96 -24.10 7.98 12.36
C LYS A 96 -24.58 7.72 13.78
N ARG A 97 -25.52 6.78 13.92
CA ARG A 97 -26.12 6.41 15.19
C ARG A 97 -26.04 4.91 15.41
N LEU A 98 -25.59 4.50 16.58
CA LEU A 98 -25.61 3.12 17.06
C LEU A 98 -26.50 3.01 18.31
N TYR A 99 -27.24 1.91 18.40
CA TYR A 99 -28.06 1.62 19.57
C TYR A 99 -27.30 0.64 20.46
N VAL A 100 -26.96 1.10 21.66
CA VAL A 100 -26.11 0.36 22.60
C VAL A 100 -26.78 0.25 23.97
N ASN A 101 -26.31 -0.66 24.79
CA ASN A 101 -26.77 -0.80 26.18
C ASN A 101 -26.13 0.33 27.06
N ALA A 102 -26.71 0.65 28.20
CA ALA A 102 -26.24 1.66 29.15
C ALA A 102 -24.78 1.44 29.57
N THR A 103 -24.39 0.20 29.82
CA THR A 103 -23.02 -0.16 30.21
C THR A 103 -22.02 0.15 29.09
N ILE A 104 -22.36 -0.24 27.85
CA ILE A 104 -21.52 -0.01 26.68
C ILE A 104 -21.45 1.49 26.37
N HIS A 105 -22.56 2.22 26.52
CA HIS A 105 -22.59 3.67 26.38
C HIS A 105 -21.57 4.35 27.28
N GLN A 106 -21.59 3.98 28.60
CA GLN A 106 -20.63 4.51 29.54
C GLN A 106 -19.17 4.15 29.19
N GLN A 107 -18.94 2.94 28.72
CA GLN A 107 -17.60 2.50 28.31
C GLN A 107 -17.10 3.22 27.06
N LEU A 108 -17.98 3.55 26.10
CA LEU A 108 -17.67 4.38 24.94
C LEU A 108 -17.31 5.83 25.36
N VAL A 109 -18.09 6.41 26.29
CA VAL A 109 -17.82 7.74 26.81
C VAL A 109 -16.49 7.78 27.58
N LYS A 110 -16.21 6.73 28.37
CA LYS A 110 -14.95 6.59 29.12
C LYS A 110 -13.75 6.22 28.23
N GLY A 111 -13.95 5.99 26.93
CA GLY A 111 -12.85 5.62 26.02
C GLY A 111 -12.31 4.20 26.21
N LEU A 112 -13.02 3.32 26.91
CA LEU A 112 -12.60 1.91 27.09
C LEU A 112 -12.93 1.03 25.88
N ILE A 113 -13.88 1.49 25.05
CA ILE A 113 -14.30 0.85 23.80
C ILE A 113 -14.13 1.84 22.65
N ALA A 114 -13.70 1.35 21.51
CA ALA A 114 -13.59 2.09 20.28
C ALA A 114 -14.57 1.56 19.22
N ILE A 115 -14.91 2.42 18.25
CA ILE A 115 -15.74 2.06 17.10
C ILE A 115 -14.84 1.80 15.91
N ALA A 116 -14.89 0.57 15.40
CA ALA A 116 -14.20 0.15 14.17
C ALA A 116 -15.20 -0.01 13.02
N LYS A 117 -14.77 0.34 11.82
CA LYS A 117 -15.53 0.16 10.58
C LYS A 117 -14.94 -0.97 9.76
N LEU A 118 -15.80 -1.90 9.36
CA LEU A 118 -15.46 -2.98 8.48
C LEU A 118 -16.40 -2.95 7.26
N GLY A 119 -15.94 -2.36 6.17
CA GLY A 119 -16.81 -2.08 5.02
C GLY A 119 -17.93 -1.10 5.39
N GLU A 120 -19.18 -1.57 5.38
CA GLU A 120 -20.35 -0.76 5.76
C GLU A 120 -20.83 -1.00 7.20
N GLN A 121 -20.23 -1.95 7.91
CA GLN A 121 -20.63 -2.33 9.25
C GLN A 121 -19.73 -1.71 10.32
N TYR A 122 -20.33 -1.38 11.47
CA TYR A 122 -19.64 -0.86 12.63
C TYR A 122 -19.55 -1.94 13.70
N HIS A 123 -18.37 -2.06 14.28
CA HIS A 123 -18.06 -3.02 15.34
C HIS A 123 -17.50 -2.27 16.54
N LEU A 124 -17.90 -2.72 17.73
CA LEU A 124 -17.33 -2.23 18.98
C LEU A 124 -16.19 -3.15 19.40
N ILE A 125 -15.04 -2.60 19.67
CA ILE A 125 -13.86 -3.33 20.10
C ILE A 125 -13.21 -2.69 21.31
N PRO A 126 -12.56 -3.46 22.19
CA PRO A 126 -11.80 -2.92 23.32
C PRO A 126 -10.67 -2.01 22.83
N ILE A 127 -10.35 -0.97 23.63
CA ILE A 127 -9.32 0.01 23.29
C ILE A 127 -7.95 -0.63 22.99
N GLN A 128 -7.56 -1.66 23.75
CA GLN A 128 -6.30 -2.37 23.54
C GLN A 128 -6.20 -3.06 22.18
N VAL A 129 -7.35 -3.48 21.62
CA VAL A 129 -7.44 -4.06 20.29
C VAL A 129 -7.45 -2.97 19.24
N ALA A 130 -8.13 -1.85 19.52
CA ALA A 130 -8.15 -0.68 18.65
C ALA A 130 -6.73 -0.14 18.37
N ASP A 131 -5.87 -0.08 19.39
CA ASP A 131 -4.47 0.34 19.23
C ASP A 131 -3.68 -0.57 18.28
N LYS A 132 -3.93 -1.89 18.35
CA LYS A 132 -3.31 -2.86 17.43
C LYS A 132 -3.83 -2.71 15.99
N VAL A 133 -5.09 -2.36 15.83
CA VAL A 133 -5.70 -2.10 14.52
C VAL A 133 -5.18 -0.78 13.95
N LEU A 134 -5.07 0.28 14.76
CA LEU A 134 -4.51 1.57 14.35
C LEU A 134 -3.10 1.46 13.79
N GLN A 135 -2.25 0.63 14.39
CA GLN A 135 -0.89 0.41 13.91
C GLN A 135 -0.83 -0.23 12.52
N ARG A 136 -1.87 -0.99 12.13
CA ARG A 136 -1.94 -1.71 10.84
C ARG A 136 -2.76 -0.99 9.79
N LEU A 137 -3.92 -0.48 10.18
CA LEU A 137 -4.87 0.19 9.29
C LEU A 137 -5.61 1.29 10.08
N PRO A 138 -5.08 2.52 10.12
CA PRO A 138 -5.67 3.62 10.88
C PRO A 138 -7.09 3.98 10.38
N GLU A 139 -7.38 3.77 9.12
CA GLU A 139 -8.68 4.07 8.51
C GLU A 139 -9.82 3.18 9.04
N ALA A 140 -9.50 2.05 9.68
CA ALA A 140 -10.48 1.13 10.23
C ALA A 140 -11.07 1.61 11.56
N ILE A 141 -10.44 2.54 12.26
CA ILE A 141 -10.94 3.09 13.53
C ILE A 141 -11.55 4.45 13.28
N ILE A 142 -12.84 4.59 13.61
CA ILE A 142 -13.58 5.83 13.42
C ILE A 142 -13.60 6.68 14.68
N LEU A 143 -13.84 6.06 15.82
CA LEU A 143 -13.91 6.74 17.09
C LEU A 143 -13.07 6.01 18.13
N GLN A 144 -12.10 6.71 18.66
CA GLN A 144 -11.36 6.35 19.84
C GLN A 144 -11.38 7.57 20.75
N ASN A 145 -12.25 7.57 21.76
CA ASN A 145 -12.18 8.56 22.81
C ASN A 145 -10.91 8.25 23.62
N LYS A 146 -9.82 8.98 23.39
CA LYS A 146 -8.73 8.98 24.34
C LYS A 146 -9.27 9.66 25.57
N GLN A 147 -9.22 8.99 26.70
CA GLN A 147 -9.38 9.65 27.98
C GLN A 147 -8.21 10.63 28.02
N ASP A 148 -8.47 11.93 27.84
CA ASP A 148 -7.50 12.95 28.17
C ASP A 148 -7.21 12.73 29.66
N GLU A 149 -6.04 12.15 29.93
CA GLU A 149 -5.50 12.15 31.28
C GLU A 149 -5.36 13.62 31.66
N ALA A 150 -6.21 14.03 32.58
CA ALA A 150 -6.22 15.35 33.21
C ALA A 150 -6.23 16.52 32.20
N ALA A 151 -7.38 17.14 32.07
CA ALA A 151 -7.34 18.58 31.78
C ALA A 151 -6.27 19.17 32.70
N PRO A 152 -5.32 19.98 32.17
CA PRO A 152 -4.36 20.64 33.04
C PRO A 152 -5.13 21.38 34.10
N GLU A 153 -4.70 21.23 35.35
CA GLU A 153 -5.24 21.97 36.52
C GLU A 153 -5.02 23.48 36.41
N ASP A 154 -4.84 23.96 35.21
CA ASP A 154 -4.73 25.37 34.89
C ASP A 154 -6.10 25.85 34.37
N ASP A 155 -7.12 25.76 35.26
CA ASP A 155 -8.35 26.48 35.07
C ASP A 155 -8.08 27.95 35.49
N PRO A 156 -7.95 28.89 34.54
CA PRO A 156 -7.68 30.29 34.84
C PRO A 156 -8.79 30.95 35.65
N TYR A 157 -9.87 30.23 35.92
CA TYR A 157 -11.00 30.70 36.71
C TYR A 157 -11.15 29.99 38.08
N ALA A 158 -10.24 29.08 38.44
CA ALA A 158 -10.29 28.37 39.73
C ALA A 158 -10.24 29.34 40.94
N ASP A 159 -9.63 30.52 40.77
CA ASP A 159 -9.53 31.53 41.83
C ASP A 159 -10.74 32.50 41.88
N PHE A 160 -11.65 32.43 40.92
CA PHE A 160 -12.85 33.26 40.92
C PHE A 160 -14.01 32.52 41.61
N LYS A 161 -14.04 32.58 42.95
CA LYS A 161 -15.21 32.15 43.73
C LYS A 161 -16.41 33.04 43.39
N ILE A 162 -17.42 32.45 42.76
CA ILE A 162 -18.71 33.12 42.56
C ILE A 162 -19.27 33.44 43.93
N PRO A 163 -19.54 34.71 44.27
CA PRO A 163 -20.18 35.05 45.56
C PRO A 163 -21.57 34.45 45.64
N ASP A 164 -21.90 33.82 46.75
CA ASP A 164 -23.23 33.21 47.04
C ASP A 164 -24.37 34.23 47.08
N ASP A 165 -24.11 35.50 46.82
CA ASP A 165 -25.08 36.61 46.99
C ASP A 165 -25.83 36.96 45.67
N LEU A 166 -25.78 36.12 44.64
CA LEU A 166 -26.61 36.24 43.44
C LEU A 166 -27.91 35.47 43.61
N MET A 167 -28.75 35.94 44.53
CA MET A 167 -30.16 35.53 44.55
C MET A 167 -30.93 36.27 43.47
N TRP A 168 -31.53 35.49 42.58
CA TRP A 168 -32.59 35.92 41.66
C TRP A 168 -33.95 35.71 42.28
#